data_cb4bef77a5946a05139e61d2be6d7d98
#
_entry.id   cb4bef77a5946a05139e61d2be6d7d98
#
_cell.length_a   1.000
_cell.length_b   1.000
_cell.length_c   1.000
_cell.angle_alpha   90.00
_cell.angle_beta   90.00
_cell.angle_gamma   90.00
#
_symmetry.space_group_name_H-M   'P 1'
#
loop_
_entity.id
_entity.type
_entity.pdbx_description
1 polymer ?
#
loop_
_entity_poly.entity_id
_entity_poly.type
_entity_poly.pdbx_seq_one_letter_code
_entity_poly.pdbx_strand_id
1 'polypeptide(L)'
;VTELAESGIKEVVLTGIHISSYGKDKNNEGALIDLIDAISKIKGIKRIRLGSLEPGIITEDFVRRVSANKKVCPHFHLSLQSGCNTILKRMNRKYTREQYFEKCEMLREAYDAPALTTDVIVGFPGETDEEFEETVQYLTKLNLYEMHIFKYSPRKGTVAAAMKDQVSPEVKNKRSDVLLELAERGKKAYEAKYEDAELEVLVEEVLHREDGTYLRGHTERYMDILIKAGDISMPESFVNSFVYVRYTQNGDILMV
;
A
#
# COMPACT_ATOMS: atom_id res chain seq x y z
N VAL A 1 -18.74 -9.31 8.44
CA VAL A 1 -18.67 -8.94 7.01
C VAL A 1 -20.02 -9.16 6.32
N THR A 2 -20.76 -10.22 6.64
CA THR A 2 -22.09 -10.46 6.05
C THR A 2 -23.04 -9.28 6.30
N GLU A 3 -23.13 -8.79 7.52
CA GLU A 3 -23.94 -7.63 7.88
C GLU A 3 -23.51 -6.35 7.12
N LEU A 4 -22.20 -6.16 6.93
CA LEU A 4 -21.69 -5.05 6.12
C LEU A 4 -22.12 -5.18 4.65
N ALA A 5 -22.08 -6.38 4.10
CA ALA A 5 -22.54 -6.63 2.74
C ALA A 5 -24.05 -6.38 2.59
N GLU A 6 -24.83 -6.78 3.57
CA GLU A 6 -26.29 -6.53 3.62
C GLU A 6 -26.64 -5.05 3.77
N SER A 7 -25.79 -4.26 4.45
CA SER A 7 -25.90 -2.80 4.51
C SER A 7 -25.40 -2.09 3.24
N GLY A 8 -24.96 -2.84 2.23
CA GLY A 8 -24.55 -2.32 0.92
C GLY A 8 -23.05 -2.05 0.76
N ILE A 9 -22.22 -2.33 1.76
CA ILE A 9 -20.76 -2.15 1.67
C ILE A 9 -20.17 -3.08 0.61
N LYS A 10 -19.35 -2.53 -0.29
CA LYS A 10 -18.81 -3.23 -1.47
C LYS A 10 -17.35 -3.62 -1.34
N GLU A 11 -16.55 -2.86 -0.61
CA GLU A 11 -15.15 -3.16 -0.33
C GLU A 11 -14.92 -3.31 1.18
N VAL A 12 -14.10 -4.28 1.56
CA VAL A 12 -13.63 -4.48 2.93
C VAL A 12 -12.12 -4.47 2.97
N VAL A 13 -11.55 -3.78 3.95
CA VAL A 13 -10.11 -3.76 4.21
C VAL A 13 -9.82 -4.64 5.41
N LEU A 14 -9.06 -5.72 5.18
CA LEU A 14 -8.59 -6.58 6.28
C LEU A 14 -7.35 -5.95 6.87
N THR A 15 -7.46 -5.43 8.07
CA THR A 15 -6.38 -4.74 8.76
C THR A 15 -6.22 -5.23 10.19
N GLY A 16 -5.09 -4.92 10.81
CA GLY A 16 -4.76 -5.25 12.19
C GLY A 16 -3.34 -4.83 12.52
N ILE A 17 -2.98 -4.78 13.80
CA ILE A 17 -1.61 -4.44 14.24
C ILE A 17 -0.59 -5.39 13.62
N HIS A 18 -0.97 -6.65 13.42
CA HIS A 18 -0.12 -7.70 12.85
C HIS A 18 -0.99 -8.76 12.14
N ILE A 19 -1.58 -8.37 11.01
CA ILE A 19 -2.50 -9.24 10.26
C ILE A 19 -1.85 -10.57 9.84
N SER A 20 -0.54 -10.56 9.56
CA SER A 20 0.24 -11.74 9.21
C SER A 20 0.34 -12.79 10.32
N SER A 21 -0.11 -12.48 11.54
CA SER A 21 -0.17 -13.43 12.65
C SER A 21 -1.58 -14.00 12.89
N TYR A 22 -2.56 -13.63 12.07
CA TYR A 22 -3.92 -14.13 12.23
C TYR A 22 -3.98 -15.66 12.19
N GLY A 23 -4.52 -16.27 13.25
CA GLY A 23 -4.66 -17.72 13.39
C GLY A 23 -3.43 -18.47 13.86
N LYS A 24 -2.26 -17.82 14.02
CA LYS A 24 -1.03 -18.48 14.53
C LYS A 24 -1.20 -18.99 15.97
N ASP A 25 -2.03 -18.33 16.78
CA ASP A 25 -2.41 -18.76 18.11
C ASP A 25 -3.17 -20.10 18.12
N LYS A 26 -3.76 -20.47 16.99
CA LYS A 26 -4.47 -21.74 16.75
C LYS A 26 -3.67 -22.73 15.90
N ASN A 27 -2.36 -22.50 15.73
CA ASN A 27 -1.49 -23.29 14.85
C ASN A 27 -2.01 -23.42 13.40
N ASN A 28 -2.72 -22.41 12.90
CA ASN A 28 -3.21 -22.36 11.53
C ASN A 28 -2.47 -21.24 10.77
N GLU A 29 -1.42 -21.61 10.04
CA GLU A 29 -0.64 -20.67 9.22
C GLU A 29 -1.42 -20.18 7.99
N GLY A 30 -2.43 -20.93 7.55
CA GLY A 30 -3.32 -20.59 6.42
C GLY A 30 -4.54 -19.76 6.80
N ALA A 31 -4.73 -19.43 8.09
CA ALA A 31 -5.98 -18.84 8.58
C ALA A 31 -6.36 -17.52 7.89
N LEU A 32 -5.40 -16.67 7.56
CA LEU A 32 -5.67 -15.42 6.85
C LEU A 32 -6.20 -15.69 5.44
N ILE A 33 -5.61 -16.64 4.73
CA ILE A 33 -6.07 -17.00 3.38
C ILE A 33 -7.47 -17.64 3.44
N ASP A 34 -7.70 -18.51 4.43
CA ASP A 34 -9.02 -19.13 4.64
C ASP A 34 -10.10 -18.08 4.96
N LEU A 35 -9.74 -17.04 5.72
CA LEU A 35 -10.61 -15.90 5.98
C LEU A 35 -10.92 -15.13 4.69
N ILE A 36 -9.91 -14.84 3.86
CA ILE A 36 -10.07 -14.16 2.56
C ILE A 36 -11.01 -14.98 1.66
N ASP A 37 -10.81 -16.30 1.56
CA ASP A 37 -11.65 -17.19 0.78
C ASP A 37 -13.10 -17.25 1.30
N ALA A 38 -13.29 -17.22 2.62
CA ALA A 38 -14.63 -17.17 3.23
C ALA A 38 -15.33 -15.85 2.90
N ILE A 39 -14.64 -14.72 3.02
CA ILE A 39 -15.18 -13.38 2.71
C ILE A 39 -15.52 -13.27 1.23
N SER A 40 -14.72 -13.85 0.35
CA SER A 40 -14.95 -13.80 -1.09
C SER A 40 -16.27 -14.45 -1.54
N LYS A 41 -16.80 -15.39 -0.74
CA LYS A 41 -18.08 -16.07 -1.00
C LYS A 41 -19.28 -15.21 -0.59
N ILE A 42 -19.07 -14.15 0.19
CA ILE A 42 -20.16 -13.29 0.64
C ILE A 42 -20.69 -12.48 -0.55
N LYS A 43 -21.99 -12.61 -0.79
CA LYS A 43 -22.70 -11.79 -1.77
C LYS A 43 -22.66 -10.32 -1.37
N GLY A 44 -22.44 -9.41 -2.33
CA GLY A 44 -22.38 -7.96 -2.06
C GLY A 44 -20.94 -7.45 -1.95
N ILE A 45 -20.03 -8.17 -1.29
CA ILE A 45 -18.61 -7.79 -1.29
C ILE A 45 -18.02 -8.00 -2.69
N LYS A 46 -17.45 -6.93 -3.24
CA LYS A 46 -16.84 -6.88 -4.58
C LYS A 46 -15.33 -6.81 -4.54
N ARG A 47 -14.76 -6.14 -3.50
CA ARG A 47 -13.33 -5.99 -3.32
C ARG A 47 -12.91 -6.36 -1.90
N ILE A 48 -11.78 -7.00 -1.78
CA ILE A 48 -11.09 -7.34 -0.52
C ILE A 48 -9.70 -6.74 -0.61
N ARG A 49 -9.40 -5.79 0.24
CA ARG A 49 -8.09 -5.16 0.33
C ARG A 49 -7.37 -5.64 1.57
N LEU A 50 -6.06 -5.85 1.45
CA LEU A 50 -5.21 -6.26 2.55
C LEU A 50 -4.48 -5.04 3.10
N GLY A 51 -4.47 -4.89 4.41
CA GLY A 51 -3.62 -3.93 5.11
C GLY A 51 -2.16 -4.36 5.10
N SER A 52 -1.35 -3.76 5.97
CA SER A 52 0.09 -4.00 6.00
C SER A 52 0.44 -5.47 6.25
N LEU A 53 1.23 -6.04 5.35
CA LEU A 53 1.71 -7.41 5.41
C LEU A 53 3.20 -7.44 5.76
N GLU A 54 3.60 -8.44 6.54
CA GLU A 54 5.02 -8.79 6.65
C GLU A 54 5.46 -9.64 5.46
N PRO A 55 6.69 -9.46 4.96
CA PRO A 55 7.18 -10.20 3.79
C PRO A 55 7.07 -11.73 3.93
N GLY A 56 7.21 -12.23 5.16
CA GLY A 56 7.17 -13.67 5.45
C GLY A 56 5.84 -14.38 5.13
N ILE A 57 4.71 -13.64 5.01
CA ILE A 57 3.44 -14.25 4.65
C ILE A 57 3.33 -14.53 3.15
N ILE A 58 4.13 -13.85 2.33
CA ILE A 58 4.12 -13.99 0.88
C ILE A 58 4.82 -15.32 0.52
N THR A 59 4.07 -16.40 0.57
CA THR A 59 4.48 -17.74 0.13
C THR A 59 3.87 -18.06 -1.22
N GLU A 60 4.36 -19.08 -1.90
CA GLU A 60 3.80 -19.54 -3.18
C GLU A 60 2.30 -19.88 -3.04
N ASP A 61 1.93 -20.57 -1.94
CA ASP A 61 0.51 -20.91 -1.69
C ASP A 61 -0.34 -19.65 -1.45
N PHE A 62 0.18 -18.67 -0.67
CA PHE A 62 -0.50 -17.40 -0.47
C PHE A 62 -0.74 -16.70 -1.81
N VAL A 63 0.32 -16.49 -2.60
CA VAL A 63 0.25 -15.79 -3.89
C VAL A 63 -0.71 -16.51 -4.84
N ARG A 64 -0.60 -17.83 -4.98
CA ARG A 64 -1.47 -18.65 -5.82
C ARG A 64 -2.96 -18.51 -5.44
N ARG A 65 -3.28 -18.54 -4.15
CA ARG A 65 -4.68 -18.44 -3.67
C ARG A 65 -5.24 -17.03 -3.82
N VAL A 66 -4.48 -16.00 -3.44
CA VAL A 66 -4.97 -14.62 -3.53
C VAL A 66 -5.06 -14.14 -4.99
N SER A 67 -4.16 -14.56 -5.88
CA SER A 67 -4.22 -14.18 -7.30
C SER A 67 -5.37 -14.90 -8.05
N ALA A 68 -5.75 -16.10 -7.63
CA ALA A 68 -6.92 -16.78 -8.17
C ALA A 68 -8.25 -16.15 -7.73
N ASN A 69 -8.24 -15.35 -6.66
CA ASN A 69 -9.43 -14.71 -6.11
C ASN A 69 -9.59 -13.28 -6.68
N LYS A 70 -10.45 -13.14 -7.69
CA LYS A 70 -10.71 -11.88 -8.41
C LYS A 70 -11.23 -10.74 -7.54
N LYS A 71 -11.66 -10.99 -6.30
CA LYS A 71 -12.08 -9.93 -5.38
C LYS A 71 -10.91 -9.34 -4.59
N VAL A 72 -9.77 -10.03 -4.53
CA VAL A 72 -8.58 -9.49 -3.86
C VAL A 72 -7.96 -8.41 -4.73
N CYS A 73 -7.88 -7.22 -4.18
CA CYS A 73 -7.29 -6.06 -4.84
C CYS A 73 -5.81 -6.32 -5.16
N PRO A 74 -5.32 -6.02 -6.38
CA PRO A 74 -3.90 -6.12 -6.76
C PRO A 74 -3.09 -4.97 -6.14
N HIS A 75 -3.24 -4.77 -4.84
CA HIS A 75 -2.56 -3.78 -4.03
C HIS A 75 -2.02 -4.43 -2.77
N PHE A 76 -0.71 -4.35 -2.56
CA PHE A 76 -0.04 -5.00 -1.44
C PHE A 76 0.92 -4.02 -0.76
N HIS A 77 0.59 -3.69 0.49
CA HIS A 77 1.49 -2.93 1.35
C HIS A 77 2.39 -3.90 2.12
N LEU A 78 3.67 -3.98 1.72
CA LEU A 78 4.67 -4.83 2.36
C LEU A 78 5.62 -3.99 3.20
N SER A 79 5.71 -4.25 4.51
CA SER A 79 6.56 -3.49 5.42
C SER A 79 8.05 -3.80 5.21
N LEU A 80 8.80 -2.92 4.52
CA LEU A 80 10.25 -3.05 4.31
C LEU A 80 11.07 -2.44 5.45
N GLN A 81 10.80 -1.20 5.78
CA GLN A 81 11.44 -0.35 6.79
C GLN A 81 12.81 0.21 6.40
N SER A 82 13.69 -0.53 5.71
CA SER A 82 14.99 -0.07 5.19
C SER A 82 15.46 -0.95 4.03
N GLY A 83 16.17 -0.38 3.07
CA GLY A 83 16.82 -1.11 1.97
C GLY A 83 18.25 -1.60 2.29
N CYS A 84 18.75 -1.38 3.51
CA CYS A 84 20.06 -1.84 3.96
C CYS A 84 19.92 -2.98 4.99
N ASN A 85 20.55 -4.13 4.71
CA ASN A 85 20.50 -5.31 5.59
C ASN A 85 21.05 -5.04 6.99
N THR A 86 22.06 -4.20 7.13
CA THR A 86 22.62 -3.83 8.43
C THR A 86 21.59 -3.07 9.26
N ILE A 87 20.84 -2.15 8.66
CA ILE A 87 19.75 -1.42 9.32
C ILE A 87 18.60 -2.36 9.66
N LEU A 88 18.17 -3.22 8.74
CA LEU A 88 17.12 -4.23 9.02
C LEU A 88 17.47 -5.10 10.21
N LYS A 89 18.71 -5.57 10.30
CA LYS A 89 19.20 -6.34 11.44
C LYS A 89 19.18 -5.52 12.73
N ARG A 90 19.60 -4.25 12.66
CA ARG A 90 19.60 -3.31 13.80
C ARG A 90 18.18 -2.98 14.26
N MET A 91 17.20 -2.97 13.35
CA MET A 91 15.76 -2.88 13.62
C MET A 91 15.14 -4.20 14.10
N ASN A 92 15.95 -5.28 14.25
CA ASN A 92 15.48 -6.63 14.61
C ASN A 92 14.48 -7.24 13.59
N ARG A 93 14.57 -6.86 12.32
CA ARG A 93 13.77 -7.49 11.26
C ARG A 93 14.28 -8.90 10.97
N LYS A 94 13.36 -9.80 10.64
CA LYS A 94 13.64 -11.24 10.44
C LYS A 94 13.75 -11.63 8.97
N TYR A 95 13.89 -10.65 8.10
CA TYR A 95 14.07 -10.80 6.66
C TYR A 95 15.22 -9.92 6.19
N THR A 96 15.77 -10.27 5.02
CA THR A 96 16.73 -9.44 4.30
C THR A 96 16.05 -8.70 3.15
N ARG A 97 16.73 -7.70 2.59
CA ARG A 97 16.25 -6.99 1.41
C ARG A 97 16.12 -7.90 0.18
N GLU A 98 16.97 -8.92 0.07
CA GLU A 98 16.91 -9.91 -1.02
C GLU A 98 15.65 -10.76 -0.91
N GLN A 99 15.33 -11.25 0.29
CA GLN A 99 14.08 -11.95 0.56
C GLN A 99 12.86 -11.06 0.29
N TYR A 100 12.92 -9.79 0.69
CA TYR A 100 11.84 -8.85 0.39
C TYR A 100 11.66 -8.64 -1.11
N PHE A 101 12.76 -8.49 -1.87
CA PHE A 101 12.72 -8.36 -3.33
C PHE A 101 12.06 -9.57 -3.98
N GLU A 102 12.44 -10.79 -3.56
CA GLU A 102 11.82 -12.04 -4.03
C GLU A 102 10.30 -12.03 -3.82
N LYS A 103 9.82 -11.57 -2.66
CA LYS A 103 8.37 -11.49 -2.39
C LYS A 103 7.65 -10.49 -3.30
N CYS A 104 8.29 -9.37 -3.62
CA CYS A 104 7.76 -8.43 -4.60
C CYS A 104 7.68 -9.05 -6.00
N GLU A 105 8.71 -9.78 -6.43
CA GLU A 105 8.72 -10.46 -7.74
C GLU A 105 7.65 -11.55 -7.82
N MET A 106 7.46 -12.35 -6.78
CA MET A 106 6.37 -13.34 -6.72
C MET A 106 4.99 -12.70 -6.97
N LEU A 107 4.74 -11.52 -6.41
CA LEU A 107 3.49 -10.78 -6.64
C LEU A 107 3.43 -10.20 -8.06
N ARG A 108 4.55 -9.70 -8.61
CA ARG A 108 4.61 -9.18 -9.98
C ARG A 108 4.42 -10.24 -11.05
N GLU A 109 4.85 -11.47 -10.77
CA GLU A 109 4.62 -12.62 -11.67
C GLU A 109 3.17 -13.09 -11.65
N ALA A 110 2.49 -12.96 -10.50
CA ALA A 110 1.12 -13.44 -10.33
C ALA A 110 0.04 -12.44 -10.73
N TYR A 111 0.36 -11.15 -10.79
CA TYR A 111 -0.58 -10.07 -11.10
C TYR A 111 -0.04 -9.18 -12.21
N ASP A 112 -0.94 -8.71 -13.06
CA ASP A 112 -0.61 -7.65 -14.01
C ASP A 112 -0.46 -6.31 -13.28
N ALA A 113 0.76 -5.79 -13.26
CA ALA A 113 1.15 -4.52 -12.65
C ALA A 113 0.52 -4.28 -11.25
N PRO A 114 0.80 -5.13 -10.22
CA PRO A 114 0.27 -4.91 -8.89
C PRO A 114 0.83 -3.63 -8.28
N ALA A 115 0.01 -2.91 -7.53
CA ALA A 115 0.45 -1.75 -6.76
C ALA A 115 1.17 -2.24 -5.49
N LEU A 116 2.49 -2.16 -5.50
CA LEU A 116 3.32 -2.49 -4.34
C LEU A 116 3.69 -1.22 -3.60
N THR A 117 3.38 -1.17 -2.31
CA THR A 117 3.65 -0.02 -1.45
C THR A 117 4.41 -0.45 -0.20
N THR A 118 5.09 0.50 0.46
CA THR A 118 5.88 0.19 1.66
C THR A 118 6.06 1.39 2.58
N ASP A 119 6.47 1.09 3.82
CA ASP A 119 7.01 2.06 4.76
C ASP A 119 8.54 2.03 4.75
N VAL A 120 9.19 3.20 4.84
CA VAL A 120 10.64 3.35 5.00
C VAL A 120 10.93 4.33 6.11
N ILE A 121 11.84 3.96 7.01
CA ILE A 121 12.30 4.80 8.12
C ILE A 121 13.71 5.28 7.81
N VAL A 122 13.92 6.59 7.78
CA VAL A 122 15.25 7.22 7.65
C VAL A 122 15.78 7.70 8.98
N GLY A 123 17.10 7.65 9.13
CA GLY A 123 17.79 8.14 10.33
C GLY A 123 17.56 7.25 11.55
N PHE A 124 17.46 5.93 11.36
CA PHE A 124 17.51 4.98 12.46
C PHE A 124 18.85 5.12 13.20
N PRO A 125 18.91 4.92 14.54
CA PRO A 125 20.15 5.10 15.28
C PRO A 125 21.36 4.35 14.66
N GLY A 126 22.45 5.10 14.44
CA GLY A 126 23.67 4.62 13.82
C GLY A 126 23.61 4.42 12.30
N GLU A 127 22.56 4.86 11.60
CA GLU A 127 22.52 4.82 10.14
C GLU A 127 23.59 5.74 9.55
N THR A 128 24.55 5.18 8.80
CA THR A 128 25.58 5.94 8.08
C THR A 128 25.11 6.47 6.74
N ASP A 129 25.91 7.31 6.07
CA ASP A 129 25.56 7.80 4.73
C ASP A 129 25.66 6.68 3.68
N GLU A 130 26.60 5.75 3.85
CA GLU A 130 26.74 4.57 2.99
C GLU A 130 25.52 3.63 3.12
N GLU A 131 25.05 3.37 4.36
CA GLU A 131 23.87 2.55 4.62
C GLU A 131 22.59 3.21 4.07
N PHE A 132 22.52 4.53 4.11
CA PHE A 132 21.44 5.28 3.49
C PHE A 132 21.50 5.21 1.96
N GLU A 133 22.68 5.37 1.36
CA GLU A 133 22.87 5.24 -0.08
C GLU A 133 22.50 3.84 -0.58
N GLU A 134 22.87 2.77 0.14
CA GLU A 134 22.38 1.41 -0.16
C GLU A 134 20.85 1.35 -0.20
N THR A 135 20.18 2.04 0.75
CA THR A 135 18.71 2.10 0.79
C THR A 135 18.16 2.80 -0.44
N VAL A 136 18.75 3.93 -0.86
CA VAL A 136 18.34 4.67 -2.08
C VAL A 136 18.47 3.79 -3.32
N GLN A 137 19.64 3.16 -3.50
CA GLN A 137 19.90 2.28 -4.66
C GLN A 137 18.95 1.08 -4.69
N TYR A 138 18.71 0.46 -3.54
CA TYR A 138 17.79 -0.65 -3.44
C TYR A 138 16.35 -0.26 -3.78
N LEU A 139 15.83 0.84 -3.22
CA LEU A 139 14.48 1.34 -3.49
C LEU A 139 14.31 1.77 -4.95
N THR A 140 15.35 2.36 -5.55
CA THR A 140 15.36 2.69 -6.99
C THR A 140 15.20 1.43 -7.85
N LYS A 141 15.94 0.36 -7.52
CA LYS A 141 15.83 -0.93 -8.22
C LYS A 141 14.48 -1.59 -7.99
N LEU A 142 13.95 -1.51 -6.76
CA LEU A 142 12.70 -2.14 -6.37
C LEU A 142 11.49 -1.53 -7.09
N ASN A 143 11.55 -0.23 -7.42
CA ASN A 143 10.56 0.49 -8.24
C ASN A 143 9.11 0.26 -7.77
N LEU A 144 8.80 0.75 -6.57
CA LEU A 144 7.48 0.63 -5.96
C LEU A 144 6.53 1.73 -6.44
N TYR A 145 5.23 1.44 -6.38
CA TYR A 145 4.18 2.43 -6.66
C TYR A 145 4.22 3.58 -5.65
N GLU A 146 4.20 3.25 -4.36
CA GLU A 146 4.16 4.27 -3.31
C GLU A 146 5.02 3.87 -2.12
N MET A 147 5.66 4.88 -1.51
CA MET A 147 6.48 4.70 -0.33
C MET A 147 6.12 5.76 0.71
N HIS A 148 5.79 5.33 1.93
CA HIS A 148 5.59 6.22 3.06
C HIS A 148 6.91 6.40 3.80
N ILE A 149 7.44 7.61 3.78
CA ILE A 149 8.75 7.93 4.33
C ILE A 149 8.60 8.52 5.73
N PHE A 150 9.17 7.86 6.72
CA PHE A 150 9.14 8.27 8.11
C PHE A 150 10.54 8.62 8.61
N LYS A 151 10.67 9.75 9.29
CA LYS A 151 11.86 10.06 10.07
C LYS A 151 11.81 9.31 11.40
N TYR A 152 12.88 8.59 11.74
CA TYR A 152 12.94 7.88 13.02
C TYR A 152 12.65 8.83 14.18
N SER A 153 11.71 8.45 15.03
CA SER A 153 11.33 9.17 16.25
C SER A 153 11.52 8.25 17.47
N PRO A 154 12.35 8.64 18.46
CA PRO A 154 12.57 7.83 19.63
C PRO A 154 11.28 7.65 20.45
N ARG A 155 10.94 6.39 20.76
CA ARG A 155 9.81 6.08 21.63
C ARG A 155 10.33 5.58 22.97
N LYS A 156 9.94 6.25 24.07
CA LYS A 156 10.35 5.87 25.43
C LYS A 156 10.12 4.38 25.69
N GLY A 157 11.13 3.73 26.25
CA GLY A 157 11.08 2.29 26.59
C GLY A 157 11.51 1.34 25.46
N THR A 158 11.84 1.85 24.27
CA THR A 158 12.38 1.00 23.20
C THR A 158 13.92 0.93 23.25
N VAL A 159 14.47 -0.20 22.78
CA VAL A 159 15.93 -0.38 22.67
C VAL A 159 16.54 0.70 21.77
N ALA A 160 15.89 1.01 20.65
CA ALA A 160 16.37 2.02 19.70
C ALA A 160 16.44 3.42 20.31
N ALA A 161 15.54 3.78 21.22
CA ALA A 161 15.59 5.09 21.91
C ALA A 161 16.79 5.20 22.88
N ALA A 162 17.31 4.07 23.37
CA ALA A 162 18.47 4.02 24.27
C ALA A 162 19.81 3.93 23.52
N MET A 163 19.82 3.77 22.20
CA MET A 163 21.04 3.77 21.39
C MET A 163 21.70 5.14 21.39
N LYS A 164 23.03 5.17 21.49
CA LYS A 164 23.80 6.43 21.61
C LYS A 164 23.92 7.21 20.29
N ASP A 165 23.99 6.48 19.18
CA ASP A 165 24.29 7.06 17.86
C ASP A 165 23.01 7.57 17.17
N GLN A 166 22.31 8.48 17.84
CA GLN A 166 21.11 9.12 17.30
C GLN A 166 21.49 10.04 16.12
N VAL A 167 20.81 9.86 14.99
CA VAL A 167 20.99 10.70 13.80
C VAL A 167 20.35 12.07 14.03
N SER A 168 21.03 13.15 13.62
CA SER A 168 20.53 14.50 13.82
C SER A 168 19.27 14.81 13.01
N PRO A 169 18.40 15.73 13.46
CA PRO A 169 17.21 16.12 12.72
C PRO A 169 17.51 16.62 11.29
N GLU A 170 18.62 17.34 11.10
CA GLU A 170 19.04 17.89 9.81
C GLU A 170 19.35 16.78 8.81
N VAL A 171 20.07 15.74 9.25
CA VAL A 171 20.39 14.57 8.42
C VAL A 171 19.12 13.80 8.09
N LYS A 172 18.22 13.58 9.06
CA LYS A 172 16.91 12.93 8.83
C LYS A 172 16.09 13.69 7.80
N ASN A 173 16.06 15.02 7.86
CA ASN A 173 15.35 15.85 6.89
C ASN A 173 15.90 15.64 5.48
N LYS A 174 17.22 15.80 5.29
CA LYS A 174 17.87 15.58 3.98
C LYS A 174 17.58 14.18 3.40
N ARG A 175 17.71 13.12 4.23
CA ARG A 175 17.42 11.75 3.80
C ARG A 175 15.95 11.56 3.46
N SER A 176 15.05 12.16 4.24
CA SER A 176 13.61 12.13 3.95
C SER A 176 13.29 12.79 2.61
N ASP A 177 13.88 13.97 2.33
CA ASP A 177 13.63 14.71 1.10
C ASP A 177 14.06 13.88 -0.14
N VAL A 178 15.25 13.25 -0.09
CA VAL A 178 15.73 12.37 -1.16
C VAL A 178 14.76 11.21 -1.43
N LEU A 179 14.25 10.55 -0.38
CA LEU A 179 13.32 9.43 -0.58
C LEU A 179 11.92 9.90 -0.98
N LEU A 180 11.47 11.08 -0.56
CA LEU A 180 10.19 11.65 -1.02
C LEU A 180 10.23 11.96 -2.52
N GLU A 181 11.35 12.50 -3.04
CA GLU A 181 11.52 12.69 -4.48
C GLU A 181 11.54 11.36 -5.24
N LEU A 182 12.17 10.31 -4.67
CA LEU A 182 12.16 8.99 -5.25
C LEU A 182 10.74 8.38 -5.26
N ALA A 183 9.99 8.54 -4.16
CA ALA A 183 8.62 8.08 -4.03
C ALA A 183 7.70 8.74 -5.06
N GLU A 184 7.80 10.06 -5.23
CA GLU A 184 7.02 10.82 -6.20
C GLU A 184 7.30 10.36 -7.64
N ARG A 185 8.57 10.11 -7.98
CA ARG A 185 8.95 9.57 -9.29
C ARG A 185 8.37 8.18 -9.53
N GLY A 186 8.44 7.30 -8.51
CA GLY A 186 7.87 5.95 -8.58
C GLY A 186 6.36 5.99 -8.81
N LYS A 187 5.65 6.83 -8.05
CA LYS A 187 4.21 7.04 -8.16
C LYS A 187 3.83 7.49 -9.57
N LYS A 188 4.44 8.57 -10.07
CA LYS A 188 4.18 9.08 -11.43
C LYS A 188 4.46 8.05 -12.51
N ALA A 189 5.56 7.30 -12.40
CA ALA A 189 5.92 6.26 -13.36
C ALA A 189 4.94 5.08 -13.35
N TYR A 190 4.36 4.75 -12.18
CA TYR A 190 3.34 3.72 -12.08
C TYR A 190 2.01 4.21 -12.67
N GLU A 191 1.57 5.40 -12.31
CA GLU A 191 0.31 6.00 -12.78
C GLU A 191 0.33 6.25 -14.29
N ALA A 192 1.49 6.60 -14.87
CA ALA A 192 1.66 6.76 -16.32
C ALA A 192 1.30 5.50 -17.14
N LYS A 193 1.35 4.31 -16.54
CA LYS A 193 0.95 3.07 -17.22
C LYS A 193 -0.56 3.01 -17.50
N TYR A 194 -1.31 3.84 -16.82
CA TYR A 194 -2.78 3.89 -16.91
C TYR A 194 -3.29 5.11 -17.66
N GLU A 195 -2.39 5.90 -18.29
CA GLU A 195 -2.79 7.02 -19.13
C GLU A 195 -3.78 6.54 -20.20
N ASP A 196 -4.90 7.27 -20.37
CA ASP A 196 -6.03 6.95 -21.24
C ASP A 196 -6.76 5.62 -20.94
N ALA A 197 -6.42 4.93 -19.83
CA ALA A 197 -7.11 3.71 -19.46
C ALA A 197 -8.47 4.00 -18.83
N GLU A 198 -9.43 3.09 -19.06
CA GLU A 198 -10.67 3.03 -18.32
C GLU A 198 -10.45 2.34 -16.99
N LEU A 199 -10.73 3.03 -15.87
CA LEU A 199 -10.55 2.54 -14.51
C LEU A 199 -11.87 2.47 -13.77
N GLU A 200 -12.08 1.38 -13.04
CA GLU A 200 -13.19 1.24 -12.10
C GLU A 200 -12.79 1.85 -10.74
N VAL A 201 -13.54 2.85 -10.29
CA VAL A 201 -13.33 3.58 -9.04
C VAL A 201 -14.50 3.32 -8.09
N LEU A 202 -14.20 2.94 -6.86
CA LEU A 202 -15.18 2.96 -5.77
C LEU A 202 -15.21 4.37 -5.18
N VAL A 203 -16.33 5.06 -5.33
CA VAL A 203 -16.52 6.40 -4.75
C VAL A 203 -16.70 6.27 -3.23
N GLU A 204 -15.89 6.98 -2.47
CA GLU A 204 -15.86 6.92 -1.00
C GLU A 204 -16.43 8.18 -0.36
N GLU A 205 -16.22 9.34 -0.99
CA GLU A 205 -16.68 10.62 -0.46
C GLU A 205 -17.00 11.64 -1.56
N VAL A 206 -17.78 12.64 -1.19
CA VAL A 206 -18.01 13.85 -1.98
C VAL A 206 -17.28 15.01 -1.33
N LEU A 207 -16.50 15.73 -2.12
CA LEU A 207 -15.75 16.90 -1.68
C LEU A 207 -16.33 18.16 -2.32
N HIS A 208 -16.71 19.12 -1.50
CA HIS A 208 -17.11 20.44 -1.94
C HIS A 208 -15.94 21.41 -1.79
N ARG A 209 -15.45 21.95 -2.90
CA ARG A 209 -14.35 22.92 -2.97
C ARG A 209 -14.86 24.24 -3.56
N GLU A 210 -14.06 25.30 -3.48
CA GLU A 210 -14.40 26.61 -4.05
C GLU A 210 -14.62 26.54 -5.58
N ASP A 211 -13.90 25.66 -6.27
CA ASP A 211 -13.93 25.47 -7.73
C ASP A 211 -14.89 24.38 -8.21
N GLY A 212 -15.65 23.76 -7.31
CA GLY A 212 -16.68 22.79 -7.67
C GLY A 212 -16.82 21.62 -6.70
N THR A 213 -17.70 20.69 -7.09
CA THR A 213 -17.95 19.45 -6.38
C THR A 213 -17.19 18.31 -7.05
N TYR A 214 -16.60 17.43 -6.22
CA TYR A 214 -15.80 16.30 -6.67
C TYR A 214 -16.27 15.02 -6.00
N LEU A 215 -16.24 13.91 -6.75
CA LEU A 215 -16.30 12.56 -6.21
C LEU A 215 -14.86 12.08 -6.01
N ARG A 216 -14.55 11.57 -4.83
CA ARG A 216 -13.24 10.98 -4.54
C ARG A 216 -13.40 9.51 -4.23
N GLY A 217 -12.49 8.71 -4.74
CA GLY A 217 -12.48 7.27 -4.49
C GLY A 217 -11.19 6.62 -4.95
N HIS A 218 -11.11 5.29 -4.79
CA HIS A 218 -9.92 4.53 -5.14
C HIS A 218 -10.20 3.44 -6.17
N THR A 219 -9.22 3.18 -7.01
CA THR A 219 -9.21 2.02 -7.88
C THR A 219 -8.90 0.74 -7.08
N GLU A 220 -8.99 -0.42 -7.72
CA GLU A 220 -8.54 -1.68 -7.12
C GLU A 220 -7.04 -1.66 -6.75
N ARG A 221 -6.23 -0.87 -7.45
CA ARG A 221 -4.79 -0.65 -7.19
C ARG A 221 -4.50 0.46 -6.20
N TYR A 222 -5.56 1.00 -5.57
CA TYR A 222 -5.50 2.09 -4.59
C TYR A 222 -5.00 3.42 -5.16
N MET A 223 -5.12 3.63 -6.47
CA MET A 223 -4.91 4.96 -7.04
C MET A 223 -6.03 5.88 -6.56
N ASP A 224 -5.67 7.01 -5.97
CA ASP A 224 -6.60 8.05 -5.50
C ASP A 224 -7.10 8.86 -6.69
N ILE A 225 -8.38 8.81 -6.94
CA ILE A 225 -9.03 9.41 -8.11
C ILE A 225 -9.98 10.50 -7.65
N LEU A 226 -9.80 11.70 -8.22
CA LEU A 226 -10.65 12.85 -7.99
C LEU A 226 -11.39 13.20 -9.27
N ILE A 227 -12.70 13.03 -9.27
CA ILE A 227 -13.57 13.21 -10.44
C ILE A 227 -14.38 14.50 -10.26
N LYS A 228 -14.28 15.46 -11.18
CA LYS A 228 -15.13 16.65 -11.14
C LYS A 228 -16.56 16.26 -11.46
N ALA A 229 -17.48 16.50 -10.52
CA ALA A 229 -18.87 16.09 -10.65
C ALA A 229 -19.66 16.88 -11.74
N GLY A 230 -19.19 18.07 -12.11
CA GLY A 230 -19.86 18.89 -13.13
C GLY A 230 -21.33 19.15 -12.78
N ASP A 231 -22.23 18.85 -13.74
CA ASP A 231 -23.68 19.01 -13.60
C ASP A 231 -24.38 17.79 -12.98
N ILE A 232 -23.63 16.90 -12.30
CA ILE A 232 -24.24 15.73 -11.65
C ILE A 232 -25.20 16.21 -10.56
N SER A 233 -26.48 15.90 -10.73
CA SER A 233 -27.47 16.08 -9.68
C SER A 233 -27.30 14.96 -8.63
N MET A 234 -27.25 15.32 -7.34
CA MET A 234 -27.13 14.37 -6.23
C MET A 234 -25.81 13.55 -6.23
N PRO A 235 -24.63 14.21 -6.20
CA PRO A 235 -23.34 13.51 -6.18
C PRO A 235 -23.19 12.54 -5.00
N GLU A 236 -23.84 12.79 -3.88
CA GLU A 236 -23.85 11.92 -2.69
C GLU A 236 -24.41 10.52 -2.95
N SER A 237 -25.26 10.37 -3.97
CA SER A 237 -25.82 9.05 -4.34
C SER A 237 -24.77 8.10 -4.94
N PHE A 238 -23.61 8.63 -5.35
CA PHE A 238 -22.50 7.84 -5.86
C PHE A 238 -21.62 7.24 -4.75
N VAL A 239 -21.71 7.73 -3.51
CA VAL A 239 -20.92 7.18 -2.40
C VAL A 239 -21.20 5.69 -2.24
N ASN A 240 -20.15 4.91 -2.07
CA ASN A 240 -20.16 3.45 -2.05
C ASN A 240 -20.69 2.81 -3.37
N SER A 241 -20.51 3.51 -4.50
CA SER A 241 -20.81 3.00 -5.83
C SER A 241 -19.56 2.92 -6.68
N PHE A 242 -19.55 1.96 -7.63
CA PHE A 242 -18.52 1.91 -8.64
C PHE A 242 -18.89 2.80 -9.82
N VAL A 243 -17.91 3.56 -10.27
CA VAL A 243 -17.99 4.37 -11.49
C VAL A 243 -16.80 4.03 -12.39
N TYR A 244 -16.96 4.24 -13.70
CA TYR A 244 -15.87 4.09 -14.65
C TYR A 244 -15.37 5.46 -15.07
N VAL A 245 -14.07 5.63 -15.12
CA VAL A 245 -13.43 6.89 -15.48
C VAL A 245 -12.31 6.65 -16.48
N ARG A 246 -12.09 7.59 -17.37
CA ARG A 246 -10.89 7.65 -18.19
C ARG A 246 -9.83 8.44 -17.44
N TYR A 247 -8.73 7.77 -17.11
CA TYR A 247 -7.66 8.37 -16.33
C TYR A 247 -6.74 9.20 -17.21
N THR A 248 -6.40 10.42 -16.76
CA THR A 248 -5.33 11.22 -17.35
C THR A 248 -4.45 11.80 -16.26
N GLN A 249 -3.15 11.85 -16.47
CA GLN A 249 -2.19 12.43 -15.51
C GLN A 249 -2.37 13.95 -15.32
N ASN A 250 -3.01 14.61 -16.27
CA ASN A 250 -3.28 16.05 -16.20
C ASN A 250 -4.48 16.41 -15.30
N GLY A 251 -5.12 15.42 -14.70
CA GLY A 251 -6.21 15.63 -13.75
C GLY A 251 -7.60 15.79 -14.37
N ASP A 252 -7.72 15.71 -15.70
CA ASP A 252 -9.00 15.70 -16.40
C ASP A 252 -9.57 14.27 -16.42
N ILE A 253 -10.20 13.88 -15.32
CA ILE A 253 -10.84 12.58 -15.20
C ILE A 253 -12.31 12.74 -15.54
N LEU A 254 -12.72 12.11 -16.64
CA LEU A 254 -14.09 12.11 -17.12
C LEU A 254 -14.76 10.77 -16.80
N MET A 255 -16.01 10.83 -16.34
CA MET A 255 -16.84 9.61 -16.27
C MET A 255 -17.13 9.11 -17.67
N VAL A 256 -17.04 7.79 -17.88
CA VAL A 256 -17.29 7.11 -19.14
C VAL A 256 -18.66 6.45 -19.11
#